data_65ceac6dd5f85e5e98624a9ca55a0675
#
_entry.id   65ceac6dd5f85e5e98624a9ca55a0675
#
_cell.length_a   1.000
_cell.length_b   1.000
_cell.length_c   1.000
_cell.angle_alpha   90.00
_cell.angle_beta   90.00
_cell.angle_gamma   90.00
#
_symmetry.space_group_name_H-M   'P 1'
#
loop_
_entity.id
_entity.type
_entity.pdbx_description
1 polymer ?
#
loop_
_entity_poly.entity_id
_entity_poly.type
_entity_poly.pdbx_seq_one_letter_code
_entity_poly.pdbx_strand_id
1 'polypeptide(L)'
;TADGELTLLVRDQSRPNGIALSPDETVLYVANSDADNKVWMAYDLDDSGASNGRVFFDINDQDAPGAADGMKVDRAGHLFATGPGGVWVISPDGVHLGTIMMPEVTANVAWGDDGRTLYMTSSTSLYRIKLTTEGIIPGP
;
A
#
# COMPACT_ATOMS: atom_id res chain seq x y z
N THR A 1 4.27 -10.57 -19.77
CA THR A 1 4.95 -10.43 -21.09
C THR A 1 4.09 -9.63 -22.04
N ALA A 2 4.68 -9.06 -23.10
CA ALA A 2 3.95 -8.34 -24.16
C ALA A 2 2.89 -9.22 -24.85
N ASP A 3 3.01 -10.53 -24.71
CA ASP A 3 2.10 -11.53 -25.30
C ASP A 3 0.90 -11.85 -24.41
N GLY A 4 0.78 -11.20 -23.24
CA GLY A 4 -0.33 -11.39 -22.30
C GLY A 4 -0.23 -12.68 -21.48
N GLU A 5 0.94 -13.28 -21.35
CA GLU A 5 1.15 -14.46 -20.51
C GLU A 5 0.99 -14.10 -19.02
N LEU A 6 0.20 -14.91 -18.31
CA LEU A 6 -0.03 -14.76 -16.88
C LEU A 6 1.00 -15.55 -16.10
N THR A 7 1.75 -14.87 -15.22
CA THR A 7 2.74 -15.49 -14.33
C THR A 7 2.30 -15.40 -12.89
N LEU A 8 2.31 -16.53 -12.16
CA LEU A 8 2.08 -16.56 -10.73
C LEU A 8 3.36 -16.13 -10.01
N LEU A 9 3.30 -15.04 -9.23
CA LEU A 9 4.44 -14.52 -8.47
C LEU A 9 4.49 -15.08 -7.05
N VAL A 10 3.40 -14.98 -6.29
CA VAL A 10 3.30 -15.45 -4.89
C VAL A 10 1.97 -16.17 -4.67
N ARG A 11 1.92 -17.08 -3.67
CA ARG A 11 0.69 -17.76 -3.26
C ARG A 11 0.61 -18.00 -1.75
N ASP A 12 1.33 -17.22 -0.97
CA ASP A 12 1.46 -17.33 0.49
C ASP A 12 0.54 -16.36 1.27
N GLN A 13 -0.33 -15.63 0.55
CA GLN A 13 -1.29 -14.70 1.13
C GLN A 13 -2.67 -15.36 1.21
N SER A 14 -3.39 -15.18 2.35
CA SER A 14 -4.76 -15.68 2.52
C SER A 14 -5.80 -14.78 1.83
N ARG A 15 -5.59 -13.45 1.86
CA ARG A 15 -6.47 -12.44 1.24
C ARG A 15 -5.67 -11.27 0.68
N PRO A 16 -4.85 -11.48 -0.38
CA PRO A 16 -4.12 -10.39 -1.00
C PRO A 16 -5.09 -9.35 -1.56
N ASN A 17 -4.80 -8.06 -1.32
CA ASN A 17 -5.64 -6.95 -1.74
C ASN A 17 -4.80 -5.83 -2.39
N GLY A 18 -4.43 -4.78 -1.63
CA GLY A 18 -3.64 -3.69 -2.16
C GLY A 18 -2.25 -4.11 -2.62
N ILE A 19 -1.76 -3.43 -3.66
CA ILE A 19 -0.45 -3.70 -4.27
C ILE A 19 0.25 -2.38 -4.62
N ALA A 20 1.56 -2.31 -4.38
CA ALA A 20 2.40 -1.19 -4.80
C ALA A 20 3.84 -1.66 -5.03
N LEU A 21 4.60 -0.89 -5.81
CA LEU A 21 6.03 -1.09 -6.03
C LEU A 21 6.84 0.01 -5.35
N SER A 22 8.06 -0.31 -4.93
CA SER A 22 9.05 0.69 -4.56
C SER A 22 9.38 1.59 -5.76
N PRO A 23 9.97 2.80 -5.56
CA PRO A 23 10.27 3.71 -6.67
C PRO A 23 11.22 3.15 -7.72
N ASP A 24 12.08 2.20 -7.34
CA ASP A 24 13.03 1.50 -8.22
C ASP A 24 12.48 0.15 -8.73
N GLU A 25 11.24 -0.18 -8.37
CA GLU A 25 10.52 -1.41 -8.73
C GLU A 25 11.21 -2.71 -8.26
N THR A 26 12.11 -2.63 -7.27
CA THR A 26 12.82 -3.81 -6.72
C THR A 26 12.11 -4.46 -5.55
N VAL A 27 11.10 -3.79 -4.96
CA VAL A 27 10.27 -4.31 -3.87
C VAL A 27 8.79 -4.24 -4.26
N LEU A 28 8.12 -5.37 -4.12
CA LEU A 28 6.67 -5.51 -4.26
C LEU A 28 6.03 -5.52 -2.87
N TYR A 29 5.16 -4.55 -2.59
CA TYR A 29 4.33 -4.53 -1.38
C TYR A 29 2.95 -5.11 -1.68
N VAL A 30 2.45 -5.96 -0.77
CA VAL A 30 1.12 -6.56 -0.86
C VAL A 30 0.41 -6.47 0.49
N ALA A 31 -0.80 -5.92 0.50
CA ALA A 31 -1.67 -5.94 1.67
C ALA A 31 -2.36 -7.30 1.82
N ASN A 32 -2.39 -7.84 3.03
CA ASN A 32 -3.24 -8.97 3.37
C ASN A 32 -4.41 -8.50 4.23
N SER A 33 -5.64 -8.55 3.66
CA SER A 33 -6.87 -8.07 4.31
C SER A 33 -7.54 -9.12 5.19
N ASP A 34 -6.86 -10.21 5.50
CA ASP A 34 -7.40 -11.24 6.37
C ASP A 34 -7.55 -10.72 7.81
N ALA A 35 -8.73 -10.85 8.39
CA ALA A 35 -9.01 -10.36 9.74
C ALA A 35 -8.14 -11.03 10.81
N ASP A 36 -7.72 -12.28 10.55
CA ASP A 36 -6.86 -13.06 11.45
C ASP A 36 -5.36 -12.88 11.17
N ASN A 37 -5.01 -12.16 10.10
CA ASN A 37 -3.61 -11.89 9.71
C ASN A 37 -3.51 -10.58 8.92
N LYS A 38 -3.71 -9.45 9.59
CA LYS A 38 -3.66 -8.11 9.00
C LYS A 38 -2.21 -7.64 8.92
N VAL A 39 -1.62 -7.76 7.73
CA VAL A 39 -0.21 -7.38 7.51
C VAL A 39 -0.03 -6.69 6.15
N TRP A 40 1.02 -5.89 6.03
CA TRP A 40 1.61 -5.53 4.75
C TRP A 40 2.88 -6.37 4.57
N MET A 41 2.95 -7.08 3.46
CA MET A 41 4.10 -7.91 3.07
C MET A 41 4.99 -7.15 2.11
N ALA A 42 6.28 -7.48 2.13
CA ALA A 42 7.24 -7.05 1.11
C ALA A 42 7.92 -8.28 0.51
N TYR A 43 8.14 -8.23 -0.80
CA TYR A 43 8.86 -9.23 -1.57
C TYR A 43 9.94 -8.54 -2.39
N ASP A 44 11.10 -9.15 -2.49
CA ASP A 44 12.10 -8.72 -3.45
C ASP A 44 11.62 -9.11 -4.86
N LEU A 45 11.71 -8.17 -5.80
CA LEU A 45 11.22 -8.33 -7.17
C LEU A 45 12.36 -8.14 -8.16
N ASP A 46 12.50 -9.08 -9.08
CA ASP A 46 13.43 -9.03 -10.21
C ASP A 46 12.84 -9.74 -11.44
N ASP A 47 13.62 -9.85 -12.51
CA ASP A 47 13.20 -10.51 -13.76
C ASP A 47 12.80 -11.98 -13.59
N SER A 48 13.23 -12.63 -12.49
CA SER A 48 12.88 -14.03 -12.19
C SER A 48 11.54 -14.15 -11.44
N GLY A 49 11.02 -13.04 -10.90
CA GLY A 49 9.76 -12.98 -10.18
C GLY A 49 9.90 -12.39 -8.76
N ALA A 50 8.99 -12.75 -7.88
CA ALA A 50 8.98 -12.29 -6.49
C ALA A 50 9.57 -13.35 -5.54
N SER A 51 10.42 -12.93 -4.62
CA SER A 51 11.13 -13.79 -3.66
C SER A 51 11.25 -13.14 -2.27
N ASN A 52 11.81 -13.86 -1.31
CA ASN A 52 12.13 -13.36 0.04
C ASN A 52 10.96 -12.64 0.73
N GLY A 53 9.75 -13.24 0.66
CA GLY A 53 8.55 -12.70 1.32
C GLY A 53 8.77 -12.48 2.82
N ARG A 54 8.44 -11.27 3.30
CA ARG A 54 8.59 -10.87 4.71
C ARG A 54 7.44 -9.97 5.14
N VAL A 55 7.08 -10.03 6.41
CA VAL A 55 6.17 -9.04 7.00
C VAL A 55 6.90 -7.70 6.99
N PHE A 56 6.36 -6.75 6.23
CA PHE A 56 6.86 -5.38 6.19
C PHE A 56 6.34 -4.58 7.37
N PHE A 57 5.05 -4.71 7.67
CA PHE A 57 4.44 -4.13 8.87
C PHE A 57 3.25 -4.96 9.33
N ASP A 58 3.16 -5.20 10.64
CA ASP A 58 2.09 -5.96 11.30
C ASP A 58 1.13 -4.99 12.01
N ILE A 59 -0.18 -5.13 11.76
CA ILE A 59 -1.25 -4.34 12.37
C ILE A 59 -2.30 -5.22 13.07
N ASN A 60 -1.95 -6.44 13.45
CA ASN A 60 -2.87 -7.37 14.11
C ASN A 60 -3.33 -6.90 15.49
N ASP A 61 -2.54 -6.07 16.17
CA ASP A 61 -2.84 -5.45 17.46
C ASP A 61 -3.72 -4.19 17.37
N GLN A 62 -4.15 -3.81 16.16
CA GLN A 62 -4.96 -2.61 15.95
C GLN A 62 -6.45 -2.93 15.98
N ASP A 63 -7.18 -2.27 16.91
CA ASP A 63 -8.62 -2.46 17.12
C ASP A 63 -9.50 -1.46 16.36
N ALA A 64 -8.92 -0.39 15.80
CA ALA A 64 -9.68 0.59 15.03
C ALA A 64 -10.29 -0.06 13.77
N PRO A 65 -11.47 0.40 13.30
CA PRO A 65 -12.07 -0.11 12.07
C PRO A 65 -11.17 0.13 10.85
N GLY A 66 -11.13 -0.86 9.97
CA GLY A 66 -10.35 -0.84 8.71
C GLY A 66 -9.52 -2.10 8.55
N ALA A 67 -9.13 -2.38 7.33
CA ALA A 67 -8.29 -3.52 6.95
C ALA A 67 -7.06 -3.02 6.20
N ALA A 68 -6.01 -3.85 6.11
CA ALA A 68 -4.92 -3.63 5.16
C ALA A 68 -5.49 -3.75 3.73
N ASP A 69 -5.68 -2.61 3.05
CA ASP A 69 -6.36 -2.53 1.76
C ASP A 69 -5.49 -1.76 0.74
N GLY A 70 -6.04 -0.81 0.00
CA GLY A 70 -5.31 -0.11 -1.05
C GLY A 70 -4.09 0.67 -0.57
N MET A 71 -3.08 0.82 -1.42
CA MET A 71 -1.85 1.52 -1.08
C MET A 71 -1.18 2.17 -2.28
N LYS A 72 -0.33 3.15 -2.02
CA LYS A 72 0.57 3.80 -3.00
C LYS A 72 1.89 4.16 -2.33
N VAL A 73 2.92 4.32 -3.14
CA VAL A 73 4.27 4.74 -2.70
C VAL A 73 4.54 6.16 -3.20
N ASP A 74 5.29 6.95 -2.42
CA ASP A 74 5.82 8.23 -2.86
C ASP A 74 7.23 8.08 -3.46
N ARG A 75 7.78 9.18 -4.03
CA ARG A 75 9.12 9.17 -4.64
C ARG A 75 10.26 8.92 -3.64
N ALA A 76 10.02 9.14 -2.35
CA ALA A 76 10.98 8.85 -1.29
C ALA A 76 10.89 7.40 -0.78
N GLY A 77 9.94 6.60 -1.31
CA GLY A 77 9.72 5.21 -0.93
C GLY A 77 8.80 5.01 0.27
N HIS A 78 8.18 6.08 0.80
CA HIS A 78 7.20 5.90 1.86
C HIS A 78 5.93 5.23 1.33
N LEU A 79 5.46 4.21 2.05
CA LEU A 79 4.22 3.51 1.76
C LEU A 79 3.06 4.26 2.42
N PHE A 80 2.08 4.68 1.62
CA PHE A 80 0.78 5.22 2.05
C PHE A 80 -0.25 4.10 1.91
N ALA A 81 -0.59 3.45 3.02
CA ALA A 81 -1.41 2.24 3.02
C ALA A 81 -2.68 2.44 3.88
N THR A 82 -3.83 2.10 3.33
CA THR A 82 -5.07 2.14 4.10
C THR A 82 -5.11 1.00 5.10
N GLY A 83 -5.54 1.31 6.32
CA GLY A 83 -5.55 0.40 7.44
C GLY A 83 -6.47 0.86 8.56
N PRO A 84 -6.41 0.23 9.73
CA PRO A 84 -7.21 0.64 10.89
C PRO A 84 -7.04 2.12 11.22
N GLY A 85 -8.16 2.87 11.26
CA GLY A 85 -8.20 4.29 11.60
C GLY A 85 -7.83 5.27 10.50
N GLY A 86 -7.33 4.83 9.34
CA GLY A 86 -7.03 5.75 8.24
C GLY A 86 -5.91 5.31 7.29
N VAL A 87 -5.08 6.26 6.85
CA VAL A 87 -3.95 5.99 5.95
C VAL A 87 -2.63 6.04 6.73
N TRP A 88 -1.98 4.93 6.82
CA TRP A 88 -0.69 4.74 7.48
C TRP A 88 0.43 5.19 6.56
N VAL A 89 1.38 5.94 7.11
CA VAL A 89 2.60 6.34 6.41
C VAL A 89 3.76 5.56 7.02
N ILE A 90 4.38 4.72 6.21
CA ILE A 90 5.45 3.81 6.66
C ILE A 90 6.69 4.09 5.83
N SER A 91 7.86 4.24 6.49
CA SER A 91 9.13 4.46 5.81
C SER A 91 9.57 3.20 5.03
N PRO A 92 10.52 3.32 4.07
CA PRO A 92 11.10 2.17 3.38
C PRO A 92 11.71 1.11 4.31
N ASP A 93 12.14 1.53 5.52
CA ASP A 93 12.71 0.66 6.54
C ASP A 93 11.64 0.00 7.45
N GLY A 94 10.34 0.18 7.14
CA GLY A 94 9.25 -0.40 7.91
C GLY A 94 8.93 0.35 9.22
N VAL A 95 9.30 1.62 9.34
CA VAL A 95 8.98 2.44 10.52
C VAL A 95 7.68 3.20 10.29
N HIS A 96 6.72 3.09 11.21
CA HIS A 96 5.50 3.87 11.19
C HIS A 96 5.80 5.35 11.50
N LEU A 97 5.62 6.22 10.53
CA LEU A 97 5.87 7.67 10.64
C LEU A 97 4.66 8.43 11.17
N GLY A 98 3.46 7.90 10.97
CA GLY A 98 2.20 8.48 11.43
C GLY A 98 1.02 7.98 10.62
N THR A 99 -0.19 8.38 11.03
CA THR A 99 -1.44 8.02 10.34
C THR A 99 -2.24 9.27 10.00
N ILE A 100 -2.65 9.39 8.74
CA ILE A 100 -3.67 10.35 8.33
C ILE A 100 -5.00 9.80 8.85
N MET A 101 -5.45 10.33 9.99
CA MET A 101 -6.69 9.88 10.63
C MET A 101 -7.89 10.22 9.77
N MET A 102 -8.76 9.25 9.54
CA MET A 102 -9.93 9.40 8.68
C MET A 102 -11.23 9.22 9.49
N PRO A 103 -12.29 10.00 9.18
CA PRO A 103 -13.57 9.87 9.88
C PRO A 103 -14.37 8.64 9.47
N GLU A 104 -13.96 7.97 8.40
CA GLU A 104 -14.59 6.77 7.83
C GLU A 104 -13.53 5.73 7.49
N VAL A 105 -13.93 4.45 7.41
CA VAL A 105 -13.05 3.38 6.93
C VAL A 105 -12.59 3.72 5.51
N THR A 106 -11.28 3.78 5.31
CA THR A 106 -10.65 4.12 4.04
C THR A 106 -10.18 2.85 3.33
N ALA A 107 -10.56 2.69 2.08
CA ALA A 107 -10.30 1.49 1.30
C ALA A 107 -9.16 1.65 0.28
N ASN A 108 -8.96 2.84 -0.28
CA ASN A 108 -7.93 3.02 -1.30
C ASN A 108 -7.42 4.46 -1.35
N VAL A 109 -6.22 4.61 -1.92
CA VAL A 109 -5.55 5.90 -2.12
C VAL A 109 -5.02 6.03 -3.55
N ALA A 110 -4.92 7.25 -4.04
CA ALA A 110 -4.29 7.56 -5.32
C ALA A 110 -3.62 8.93 -5.28
N TRP A 111 -2.44 9.02 -5.87
CA TRP A 111 -1.80 10.31 -6.13
C TRP A 111 -2.45 10.98 -7.34
N GLY A 112 -2.60 12.30 -7.27
CA GLY A 112 -3.16 13.08 -8.36
C GLY A 112 -2.65 14.51 -8.41
N ASP A 113 -3.20 15.30 -9.31
CA ASP A 113 -2.83 16.68 -9.62
C ASP A 113 -1.33 16.79 -10.01
N ASP A 114 -0.56 17.48 -9.18
CA ASP A 114 0.89 17.70 -9.30
C ASP A 114 1.73 16.61 -8.59
N GLY A 115 1.13 15.48 -8.24
CA GLY A 115 1.75 14.41 -7.44
C GLY A 115 1.73 14.70 -5.93
N ARG A 116 1.28 15.87 -5.48
CA ARG A 116 1.27 16.25 -4.06
C ARG A 116 -0.09 16.19 -3.40
N THR A 117 -1.10 15.78 -4.15
CA THR A 117 -2.44 15.57 -3.63
C THR A 117 -2.72 14.07 -3.53
N LEU A 118 -3.00 13.60 -2.32
CA LEU A 118 -3.46 12.23 -2.09
C LEU A 118 -4.98 12.23 -2.03
N TYR A 119 -5.60 11.45 -2.90
CA TYR A 119 -7.04 11.15 -2.91
C TYR A 119 -7.31 9.86 -2.17
N MET A 120 -8.39 9.82 -1.39
CA MET A 120 -8.73 8.69 -0.51
C MET A 120 -10.21 8.35 -0.69
N THR A 121 -10.50 7.10 -1.07
CA THR A 121 -11.86 6.57 -1.07
C THR A 121 -12.18 5.97 0.29
N SER A 122 -13.26 6.44 0.90
CA SER A 122 -13.70 5.95 2.21
C SER A 122 -15.19 5.61 2.11
N SER A 123 -15.65 4.65 2.88
CA SER A 123 -17.04 4.11 2.90
C SER A 123 -18.04 4.76 1.92
N THR A 124 -18.45 6.00 2.19
CA THR A 124 -19.43 6.74 1.37
C THR A 124 -18.88 8.04 0.77
N SER A 125 -17.59 8.34 1.01
CA SER A 125 -17.00 9.66 0.73
C SER A 125 -15.69 9.56 -0.04
N LEU A 126 -15.37 10.65 -0.75
CA LEU A 126 -14.08 10.87 -1.39
C LEU A 126 -13.40 12.06 -0.72
N TYR A 127 -12.20 11.85 -0.21
CA TYR A 127 -11.39 12.88 0.45
C TYR A 127 -10.13 13.17 -0.36
N ARG A 128 -9.53 14.32 -0.10
CA ARG A 128 -8.17 14.65 -0.58
C ARG A 128 -7.42 15.47 0.46
N ILE A 129 -6.10 15.31 0.45
CA ILE A 129 -5.18 16.10 1.26
C ILE A 129 -3.96 16.50 0.43
N LYS A 130 -3.47 17.73 0.59
CA LYS A 130 -2.16 18.14 0.05
C LYS A 130 -1.06 17.75 1.02
N LEU A 131 0.00 17.16 0.49
CA LEU A 131 1.17 16.72 1.24
C LEU A 131 2.43 17.43 0.75
N THR A 132 3.48 17.42 1.56
CA THR A 132 4.80 17.98 1.21
C THR A 132 5.62 17.04 0.36
N THR A 133 5.35 15.73 0.45
CA THR A 133 5.98 14.71 -0.41
C THR A 133 5.31 14.65 -1.77
N GLU A 134 5.94 13.95 -2.70
CA GLU A 134 5.47 13.76 -4.07
C GLU A 134 5.28 12.27 -4.37
N GLY A 135 4.06 11.91 -4.75
CA GLY A 135 3.70 10.56 -5.14
C GLY A 135 4.20 10.18 -6.53
N ILE A 136 4.22 8.89 -6.80
CA ILE A 136 4.47 8.36 -8.13
C ILE A 136 3.13 8.28 -8.86
N ILE A 137 2.97 9.12 -9.88
CA ILE A 137 1.82 9.03 -10.79
C ILE A 137 2.27 8.16 -11.95
N PRO A 138 1.56 7.05 -12.24
CA PRO A 138 1.86 6.25 -13.44
C PRO A 138 1.81 7.15 -14.67
N GLY A 139 2.84 7.08 -15.50
CA GLY A 139 2.90 7.81 -16.76
C GLY A 139 1.80 7.37 -17.73
N PRO A 140 1.55 8.19 -18.79
CA PRO A 140 0.66 7.81 -19.88
C PRO A 140 1.21 6.65 -20.69
#